data_78df9954112100d3f47d0c8cc9d58956
#
_entry.id   78df9954112100d3f47d0c8cc9d58956
#
_cell.length_a   1.000
_cell.length_b   1.000
_cell.length_c   1.000
_cell.angle_alpha   90.00
_cell.angle_beta   90.00
_cell.angle_gamma   90.00
#
_symmetry.space_group_name_H-M   'P 1'
#
loop_
_entity.id
_entity.type
_entity.pdbx_description
1 polymer ?
#
loop_
_entity_poly.entity_id
_entity_poly.type
_entity_poly.pdbx_seq_one_letter_code
_entity_poly.pdbx_strand_id
1 'polypeptide(L)'
;MTEQQIENITAHSCEITWRFTKWFGVQYILLFFIPYTWGNSLSTGLGVCIATYTMLYSIYWNLVSTKKRLELIYFPLFPYVLLSLPCCLIWDDYYPSWWICLFLPIYGAVCFISIKSVKRIITRRKLKRMYVAIAIILILILFKSLCVIWGCKGHGTIEGEKKEILQRRDYLVDKLVTSPTSVLNEMPSANVIGEQFQGEWALYSCSMLSAALVNISSIYPETKEENLQHIDKLIKIVQSQELRLYDTQRWGEDALQTLENNTSHVSYLSHLAWMICGYKSIGGDTRYDDLLDSLCETMNRRMLNAPALNLETYPGEPIYIPDMLVAIVALQQYAELNKGKYSSTVKEWVKRAREEWCDNETGLLVSFLEKNGDKFSNAPVKGSYTSLNCSYLTYIDEAFASEQYTKLKKYFWKDGMISGFKEYYDRSCPIGLDIDAGPIILGLSPSGTAFGTGAVTYFSDTEVRSKILRTAEKAGHTILWNGQKHYALANMALVGEAIMLAMRTNYKECAPHNIKVY
;
A
#
# COMPACT_ATOMS: atom_id res chain seq x y z
N MET A 1 -45.74 22.09 -17.13
CA MET A 1 -45.11 21.06 -17.95
C MET A 1 -46.15 19.96 -18.15
N THR A 2 -46.47 19.61 -19.38
CA THR A 2 -47.43 18.56 -19.65
C THR A 2 -46.85 17.19 -19.32
N GLU A 3 -47.69 16.23 -18.98
CA GLU A 3 -47.27 14.84 -18.67
C GLU A 3 -46.44 14.23 -19.80
N GLN A 4 -46.77 14.57 -21.05
CA GLN A 4 -46.09 14.18 -22.28
C GLN A 4 -44.66 14.79 -22.39
N GLN A 5 -44.43 15.98 -21.83
CA GLN A 5 -43.12 16.61 -21.79
C GLN A 5 -42.22 15.95 -20.75
N ILE A 6 -42.79 15.53 -19.61
CA ILE A 6 -42.08 14.78 -18.59
C ILE A 6 -41.70 13.38 -19.11
N GLU A 7 -42.59 12.74 -19.85
CA GLU A 7 -42.40 11.45 -20.47
C GLU A 7 -41.25 11.44 -21.49
N ASN A 8 -41.22 12.45 -22.36
CA ASN A 8 -40.19 12.63 -23.39
C ASN A 8 -38.80 12.90 -22.78
N ILE A 9 -38.71 13.75 -21.73
CA ILE A 9 -37.45 14.06 -21.05
C ILE A 9 -36.90 12.80 -20.35
N THR A 10 -37.80 12.02 -19.76
CA THR A 10 -37.42 10.81 -19.08
C THR A 10 -37.00 9.70 -20.05
N ALA A 11 -37.69 9.59 -21.17
CA ALA A 11 -37.31 8.65 -22.23
C ALA A 11 -35.91 8.95 -22.75
N HIS A 12 -35.62 10.20 -22.93
CA HIS A 12 -34.33 10.69 -23.42
C HIS A 12 -33.20 10.44 -22.41
N SER A 13 -33.42 10.75 -21.14
CA SER A 13 -32.45 10.48 -20.08
C SER A 13 -32.15 8.99 -19.91
N CYS A 14 -33.15 8.12 -20.05
CA CYS A 14 -32.95 6.67 -20.04
C CYS A 14 -32.14 6.18 -21.23
N GLU A 15 -32.33 6.76 -22.42
CA GLU A 15 -31.57 6.38 -23.61
C GLU A 15 -30.10 6.82 -23.52
N ILE A 16 -29.84 8.02 -22.99
CA ILE A 16 -28.49 8.52 -22.72
C ILE A 16 -27.78 7.62 -21.72
N THR A 17 -28.42 7.34 -20.60
CA THR A 17 -27.84 6.48 -19.55
C THR A 17 -27.56 5.08 -20.09
N TRP A 18 -28.43 4.54 -20.95
CA TRP A 18 -28.23 3.23 -21.56
C TRP A 18 -27.05 3.24 -22.55
N ARG A 19 -26.93 4.25 -23.39
CA ARG A 19 -25.78 4.41 -24.31
C ARG A 19 -24.49 4.57 -23.53
N PHE A 20 -24.52 5.36 -22.49
CA PHE A 20 -23.42 5.57 -21.57
C PHE A 20 -23.00 4.23 -20.89
N THR A 21 -23.93 3.51 -20.28
CA THR A 21 -23.67 2.22 -19.63
C THR A 21 -23.10 1.18 -20.59
N LYS A 22 -23.60 1.15 -21.83
CA LYS A 22 -23.03 0.26 -22.88
C LYS A 22 -21.57 0.59 -23.18
N TRP A 23 -21.26 1.86 -23.40
CA TRP A 23 -19.91 2.30 -23.71
C TRP A 23 -18.95 2.03 -22.55
N PHE A 24 -19.38 2.32 -21.35
CA PHE A 24 -18.60 2.06 -20.16
C PHE A 24 -18.40 0.58 -19.88
N GLY A 25 -19.42 -0.24 -20.11
CA GLY A 25 -19.28 -1.67 -19.99
C GLY A 25 -18.21 -2.23 -20.94
N VAL A 26 -18.22 -1.76 -22.19
CA VAL A 26 -17.20 -2.15 -23.18
C VAL A 26 -15.81 -1.64 -22.78
N GLN A 27 -15.69 -0.39 -22.35
CA GLN A 27 -14.41 0.19 -21.95
C GLN A 27 -13.89 -0.43 -20.65
N TYR A 28 -14.76 -0.71 -19.69
CA TYR A 28 -14.41 -1.44 -18.48
C TYR A 28 -13.84 -2.81 -18.81
N ILE A 29 -14.49 -3.55 -19.70
CA ILE A 29 -14.00 -4.85 -20.18
C ILE A 29 -12.66 -4.71 -20.90
N LEU A 30 -12.51 -3.72 -21.79
CA LEU A 30 -11.27 -3.48 -22.50
C LEU A 30 -10.12 -3.07 -21.56
N LEU A 31 -10.37 -2.17 -20.60
CA LEU A 31 -9.38 -1.81 -19.59
C LEU A 31 -8.98 -2.98 -18.69
N PHE A 32 -9.89 -3.93 -18.47
CA PHE A 32 -9.63 -5.12 -17.69
C PHE A 32 -8.72 -6.12 -18.44
N PHE A 33 -8.81 -6.16 -19.76
CA PHE A 33 -8.01 -7.03 -20.62
C PHE A 33 -6.74 -6.39 -21.16
N ILE A 34 -6.59 -5.06 -21.07
CA ILE A 34 -5.32 -4.42 -21.40
C ILE A 34 -4.32 -4.81 -20.32
N PRO A 35 -3.25 -5.53 -20.68
CA PRO A 35 -2.20 -5.85 -19.72
C PRO A 35 -1.64 -4.56 -19.15
N TYR A 36 -1.61 -4.45 -17.83
CA TYR A 36 -1.03 -3.29 -17.12
C TYR A 36 0.48 -3.12 -17.41
N THR A 37 1.05 -4.02 -18.19
CA THR A 37 2.44 -3.96 -18.68
C THR A 37 2.71 -2.89 -19.74
N TRP A 38 1.68 -2.24 -20.26
CA TRP A 38 1.82 -1.23 -21.33
C TRP A 38 2.11 0.17 -20.79
N GLY A 39 2.59 0.26 -19.58
CA GLY A 39 3.03 1.51 -18.97
C GLY A 39 1.89 2.43 -18.54
N ASN A 40 2.19 3.25 -17.55
CA ASN A 40 1.24 4.16 -16.93
C ASN A 40 0.67 5.20 -17.91
N SER A 41 1.47 5.61 -18.90
CA SER A 41 1.09 6.60 -19.92
C SER A 41 -0.11 6.20 -20.79
N LEU A 42 -0.27 4.89 -21.09
CA LEU A 42 -1.42 4.43 -21.88
C LEU A 42 -2.71 4.40 -21.05
N SER A 43 -2.65 3.94 -19.81
CA SER A 43 -3.81 3.92 -18.91
C SER A 43 -4.27 5.32 -18.54
N THR A 44 -3.35 6.26 -18.34
CA THR A 44 -3.63 7.69 -18.14
C THR A 44 -4.24 8.29 -19.40
N GLY A 45 -3.64 8.04 -20.56
CA GLY A 45 -4.17 8.49 -21.84
C GLY A 45 -5.59 8.02 -22.10
N LEU A 46 -5.88 6.74 -21.83
CA LEU A 46 -7.23 6.18 -21.93
C LEU A 46 -8.20 6.81 -20.92
N GLY A 47 -7.76 7.02 -19.68
CA GLY A 47 -8.55 7.68 -18.65
C GLY A 47 -8.92 9.11 -19.03
N VAL A 48 -7.97 9.89 -19.54
CA VAL A 48 -8.19 11.25 -20.04
C VAL A 48 -9.11 11.25 -21.26
N CYS A 49 -8.92 10.32 -22.21
CA CYS A 49 -9.81 10.19 -23.37
C CYS A 49 -11.25 9.87 -22.97
N ILE A 50 -11.44 8.97 -22.00
CA ILE A 50 -12.76 8.62 -21.47
C ILE A 50 -13.41 9.83 -20.78
N ALA A 51 -12.68 10.52 -19.92
CA ALA A 51 -13.17 11.71 -19.21
C ALA A 51 -13.53 12.84 -20.19
N THR A 52 -12.65 13.09 -21.17
CA THR A 52 -12.86 14.10 -22.21
C THR A 52 -14.05 13.76 -23.10
N TYR A 53 -14.16 12.51 -23.55
CA TYR A 53 -15.29 12.06 -24.34
C TYR A 53 -16.60 12.20 -23.58
N THR A 54 -16.62 11.82 -22.31
CA THR A 54 -17.81 11.93 -21.46
C THR A 54 -18.22 13.38 -21.26
N MET A 55 -17.26 14.27 -21.07
CA MET A 55 -17.49 15.72 -20.96
C MET A 55 -18.02 16.32 -22.26
N LEU A 56 -17.37 16.03 -23.39
CA LEU A 56 -17.79 16.50 -24.70
C LEU A 56 -19.17 15.98 -25.11
N TYR A 57 -19.45 14.72 -24.81
CA TYR A 57 -20.75 14.12 -25.05
C TYR A 57 -21.85 14.77 -24.20
N SER A 58 -21.53 15.11 -22.96
CA SER A 58 -22.40 15.85 -22.06
C SER A 58 -22.71 17.25 -22.58
N ILE A 59 -21.68 17.98 -23.05
CA ILE A 59 -21.82 19.30 -23.66
C ILE A 59 -22.64 19.22 -24.95
N TYR A 60 -22.35 18.25 -25.82
CA TYR A 60 -23.10 18.03 -27.06
C TYR A 60 -24.59 17.82 -26.79
N TRP A 61 -24.93 16.96 -25.81
CA TRP A 61 -26.34 16.74 -25.44
C TRP A 61 -27.01 17.97 -24.86
N ASN A 62 -26.30 18.77 -24.08
CA ASN A 62 -26.81 20.03 -23.57
C ASN A 62 -27.09 21.05 -24.68
N LEU A 63 -26.26 21.08 -25.72
CA LEU A 63 -26.42 21.96 -26.86
C LEU A 63 -27.54 21.51 -27.81
N VAL A 64 -27.71 20.18 -27.97
CA VAL A 64 -28.71 19.61 -28.88
C VAL A 64 -30.09 19.47 -28.20
N SER A 65 -30.12 19.26 -26.88
CA SER A 65 -31.38 19.26 -26.14
C SER A 65 -31.77 20.68 -25.69
N THR A 66 -32.25 21.48 -26.60
CA THR A 66 -32.54 22.90 -26.42
C THR A 66 -33.59 23.26 -25.37
N LYS A 67 -33.97 22.41 -24.48
CA LYS A 67 -35.01 22.69 -23.47
C LYS A 67 -34.63 22.36 -22.05
N LYS A 68 -34.03 23.32 -21.38
CA LYS A 68 -34.33 23.80 -20.00
C LYS A 68 -34.39 22.80 -18.84
N ARG A 69 -33.65 21.71 -18.75
CA ARG A 69 -33.31 21.12 -17.43
C ARG A 69 -32.01 20.37 -17.47
N LEU A 70 -30.97 21.11 -17.33
CA LEU A 70 -29.61 20.73 -17.02
C LEU A 70 -29.51 19.73 -15.84
N GLU A 71 -30.38 19.85 -14.86
CA GLU A 71 -30.31 19.10 -13.59
C GLU A 71 -30.41 17.58 -13.75
N LEU A 72 -31.22 17.09 -14.68
CA LEU A 72 -31.38 15.63 -14.91
C LEU A 72 -30.26 15.02 -15.75
N ILE A 73 -29.49 15.82 -16.45
CA ILE A 73 -28.38 15.39 -17.31
C ILE A 73 -27.05 15.51 -16.56
N TYR A 74 -26.92 16.54 -15.70
CA TYR A 74 -25.72 16.76 -14.90
C TYR A 74 -25.63 15.86 -13.69
N PHE A 75 -26.75 15.48 -13.10
CA PHE A 75 -26.77 14.69 -11.87
C PHE A 75 -25.98 13.38 -11.98
N PRO A 76 -26.01 12.67 -13.11
CA PRO A 76 -25.17 11.50 -13.28
C PRO A 76 -23.71 11.77 -13.62
N LEU A 77 -23.37 12.85 -14.29
CA LEU A 77 -22.02 13.14 -14.79
C LEU A 77 -21.19 13.98 -13.84
N PHE A 78 -21.86 14.80 -13.03
CA PHE A 78 -21.20 15.71 -12.11
C PHE A 78 -20.32 14.99 -11.07
N PRO A 79 -20.76 13.93 -10.39
CA PRO A 79 -19.90 13.18 -9.48
C PRO A 79 -18.70 12.53 -10.19
N TYR A 80 -18.88 12.10 -11.43
CA TYR A 80 -17.79 11.49 -12.20
C TYR A 80 -16.74 12.52 -12.60
N VAL A 81 -17.15 13.66 -13.12
CA VAL A 81 -16.25 14.78 -13.46
C VAL A 81 -15.60 15.34 -12.20
N LEU A 82 -16.33 15.43 -11.09
CA LEU A 82 -15.83 15.94 -9.81
C LEU A 82 -14.82 14.99 -9.16
N LEU A 83 -14.94 13.68 -9.38
CA LEU A 83 -14.03 12.67 -8.84
C LEU A 83 -12.88 12.35 -9.79
N SER A 84 -13.12 12.34 -11.11
CA SER A 84 -12.08 11.99 -12.08
C SER A 84 -11.16 13.17 -12.42
N LEU A 85 -11.68 14.39 -12.50
CA LEU A 85 -10.89 15.58 -12.85
C LEU A 85 -9.85 15.91 -11.78
N PRO A 86 -10.17 15.98 -10.48
CA PRO A 86 -9.16 16.13 -9.44
C PRO A 86 -8.16 14.97 -9.41
N CYS A 87 -8.61 13.74 -9.62
CA CYS A 87 -7.71 12.59 -9.68
C CYS A 87 -6.73 12.68 -10.86
N CYS A 88 -7.19 13.15 -12.03
CA CYS A 88 -6.34 13.40 -13.19
C CYS A 88 -5.38 14.58 -13.02
N LEU A 89 -5.78 15.59 -12.22
CA LEU A 89 -4.99 16.82 -12.02
C LEU A 89 -4.04 16.72 -10.82
N ILE A 90 -4.39 15.91 -9.81
CA ILE A 90 -3.67 15.81 -8.53
C ILE A 90 -2.67 14.67 -8.55
N TRP A 91 -2.96 13.57 -9.24
CA TRP A 91 -2.11 12.41 -9.32
C TRP A 91 -1.75 12.09 -10.76
N ASP A 92 -0.71 12.78 -11.21
CA ASP A 92 -0.09 12.55 -12.49
C ASP A 92 0.25 11.04 -12.64
N ASP A 93 -0.19 10.44 -13.73
CA ASP A 93 0.10 9.10 -14.21
C ASP A 93 -0.57 7.87 -13.55
N TYR A 94 -0.98 7.85 -12.28
CA TYR A 94 -1.31 6.59 -11.59
C TYR A 94 -2.78 6.32 -11.27
N TYR A 95 -3.55 7.34 -11.01
CA TYR A 95 -4.87 7.20 -10.41
C TYR A 95 -6.06 7.00 -11.35
N PRO A 96 -6.06 7.52 -12.58
CA PRO A 96 -7.28 7.61 -13.37
C PRO A 96 -7.88 6.27 -13.76
N SER A 97 -7.06 5.31 -14.19
CA SER A 97 -7.58 4.08 -14.78
C SER A 97 -8.21 3.14 -13.77
N TRP A 98 -7.63 3.01 -12.58
CA TRP A 98 -8.14 2.11 -11.56
C TRP A 98 -9.41 2.63 -10.88
N TRP A 99 -9.41 3.90 -10.50
CA TRP A 99 -10.57 4.56 -9.93
C TRP A 99 -11.72 4.63 -10.93
N ILE A 100 -11.44 4.88 -12.18
CA ILE A 100 -12.43 4.84 -13.26
C ILE A 100 -13.03 3.44 -13.37
N CYS A 101 -12.23 2.39 -13.36
CA CYS A 101 -12.71 1.01 -13.40
C CYS A 101 -13.57 0.63 -12.20
N LEU A 102 -13.28 1.17 -11.00
CA LEU A 102 -14.07 0.93 -9.79
C LEU A 102 -15.33 1.80 -9.72
N PHE A 103 -15.21 3.09 -10.03
CA PHE A 103 -16.30 4.05 -9.88
C PHE A 103 -17.32 4.00 -11.01
N LEU A 104 -16.93 3.58 -12.19
CA LEU A 104 -17.83 3.49 -13.32
C LEU A 104 -19.00 2.53 -13.13
N PRO A 105 -18.81 1.29 -12.66
CA PRO A 105 -19.91 0.39 -12.36
C PRO A 105 -20.80 0.93 -11.23
N ILE A 106 -20.19 1.50 -10.18
CA ILE A 106 -20.91 2.10 -9.05
C ILE A 106 -21.75 3.29 -9.56
N TYR A 107 -21.13 4.13 -10.38
CA TYR A 107 -21.80 5.27 -10.97
C TYR A 107 -22.93 4.88 -11.91
N GLY A 108 -22.72 3.90 -12.77
CA GLY A 108 -23.76 3.32 -13.61
C GLY A 108 -24.93 2.78 -12.77
N ALA A 109 -24.64 2.12 -11.66
CA ALA A 109 -25.65 1.64 -10.73
C ALA A 109 -26.41 2.78 -10.02
N VAL A 110 -25.71 3.81 -9.56
CA VAL A 110 -26.33 4.99 -8.91
C VAL A 110 -27.19 5.77 -9.90
N CYS A 111 -26.73 5.99 -11.13
CA CYS A 111 -27.52 6.60 -12.19
C CYS A 111 -28.80 5.79 -12.47
N PHE A 112 -28.64 4.48 -12.53
CA PHE A 112 -29.74 3.56 -12.77
C PHE A 112 -30.78 3.57 -11.66
N ILE A 113 -30.35 3.57 -10.38
CA ILE A 113 -31.21 3.68 -9.20
C ILE A 113 -31.89 5.04 -9.16
N SER A 114 -31.20 6.12 -9.49
CA SER A 114 -31.75 7.48 -9.51
C SER A 114 -32.84 7.63 -10.59
N ILE A 115 -32.63 7.05 -11.78
CA ILE A 115 -33.64 7.02 -12.84
C ILE A 115 -34.87 6.24 -12.42
N LYS A 116 -34.72 5.15 -11.65
CA LYS A 116 -35.83 4.37 -11.12
C LYS A 116 -36.66 5.17 -10.11
N SER A 117 -36.04 6.01 -9.31
CA SER A 117 -36.70 6.85 -8.28
C SER A 117 -37.59 7.94 -8.90
N VAL A 118 -37.28 8.41 -10.11
CA VAL A 118 -38.04 9.48 -10.81
C VAL A 118 -39.30 8.95 -11.48
N LYS A 119 -39.66 7.60 -11.38
CA LYS A 119 -40.63 7.08 -12.32
C LYS A 119 -41.68 6.07 -11.93
N ARG A 120 -42.87 6.40 -12.29
CA ARG A 120 -44.04 5.52 -12.47
C ARG A 120 -44.32 5.06 -13.92
N ILE A 121 -43.55 5.52 -14.92
CA ILE A 121 -43.87 5.28 -16.34
C ILE A 121 -42.67 4.64 -17.04
N ILE A 122 -42.45 3.35 -16.87
CA ILE A 122 -41.49 2.57 -17.63
C ILE A 122 -42.25 1.74 -18.66
N THR A 123 -42.07 2.04 -19.94
CA THR A 123 -42.59 1.19 -21.04
C THR A 123 -41.89 -0.19 -21.00
N ARG A 124 -42.56 -1.27 -21.48
CA ARG A 124 -42.00 -2.63 -21.57
C ARG A 124 -40.61 -2.67 -22.21
N ARG A 125 -40.32 -1.79 -23.18
CA ARG A 125 -39.02 -1.66 -23.85
C ARG A 125 -37.93 -1.12 -22.93
N LYS A 126 -38.27 -0.20 -22.03
CA LYS A 126 -37.36 0.37 -21.01
C LYS A 126 -37.10 -0.62 -19.89
N LEU A 127 -38.11 -1.38 -19.49
CA LEU A 127 -37.97 -2.45 -18.50
C LEU A 127 -36.98 -3.51 -18.99
N LYS A 128 -37.06 -3.92 -20.28
CA LYS A 128 -36.09 -4.85 -20.87
C LYS A 128 -34.66 -4.31 -20.84
N ARG A 129 -34.46 -3.02 -21.15
CA ARG A 129 -33.13 -2.36 -21.06
C ARG A 129 -32.61 -2.33 -19.62
N MET A 130 -33.50 -2.13 -18.65
CA MET A 130 -33.17 -2.18 -17.23
C MET A 130 -32.67 -3.56 -16.80
N TYR A 131 -33.35 -4.62 -17.22
CA TYR A 131 -32.93 -6.00 -16.92
C TYR A 131 -31.56 -6.33 -17.57
N VAL A 132 -31.32 -5.83 -18.79
CA VAL A 132 -30.02 -6.01 -19.44
C VAL A 132 -28.90 -5.29 -18.68
N ALA A 133 -29.14 -4.06 -18.20
CA ALA A 133 -28.15 -3.34 -17.39
C ALA A 133 -27.88 -4.05 -16.05
N ILE A 134 -28.91 -4.54 -15.37
CA ILE A 134 -28.76 -5.36 -14.15
C ILE A 134 -27.98 -6.63 -14.47
N ALA A 135 -28.29 -7.31 -15.56
CA ALA A 135 -27.58 -8.51 -15.97
C ALA A 135 -26.10 -8.23 -16.23
N ILE A 136 -25.74 -7.13 -16.89
CA ILE A 136 -24.36 -6.71 -17.07
C ILE A 136 -23.66 -6.50 -15.74
N ILE A 137 -24.28 -5.77 -14.79
CA ILE A 137 -23.71 -5.54 -13.45
C ILE A 137 -23.49 -6.88 -12.73
N LEU A 138 -24.46 -7.78 -12.77
CA LEU A 138 -24.34 -9.11 -12.17
C LEU A 138 -23.23 -9.94 -12.81
N ILE A 139 -23.07 -9.87 -14.13
CA ILE A 139 -21.97 -10.53 -14.86
C ILE A 139 -20.62 -9.94 -14.43
N LEU A 140 -20.49 -8.62 -14.27
CA LEU A 140 -19.27 -7.98 -13.79
C LEU A 140 -18.94 -8.38 -12.35
N ILE A 141 -19.95 -8.43 -11.46
CA ILE A 141 -19.77 -8.90 -10.09
C ILE A 141 -19.34 -10.37 -10.07
N LEU A 142 -19.98 -11.21 -10.86
CA LEU A 142 -19.62 -12.63 -10.99
C LEU A 142 -18.19 -12.78 -11.52
N PHE A 143 -17.85 -12.05 -12.56
CA PHE A 143 -16.50 -12.06 -13.14
C PHE A 143 -15.45 -11.63 -12.12
N LYS A 144 -15.67 -10.53 -11.38
CA LYS A 144 -14.77 -10.10 -10.29
C LYS A 144 -14.65 -11.17 -9.20
N SER A 145 -15.77 -11.81 -8.86
CA SER A 145 -15.77 -12.90 -7.87
C SER A 145 -14.94 -14.10 -8.34
N LEU A 146 -15.05 -14.47 -9.61
CA LEU A 146 -14.21 -15.52 -10.20
C LEU A 146 -12.73 -15.15 -10.22
N CYS A 147 -12.39 -13.89 -10.50
CA CYS A 147 -11.01 -13.39 -10.42
C CYS A 147 -10.45 -13.49 -9.00
N VAL A 148 -11.24 -13.14 -7.98
CA VAL A 148 -10.85 -13.27 -6.58
C VAL A 148 -10.63 -14.74 -6.20
N ILE A 149 -11.53 -15.62 -6.59
CA ILE A 149 -11.40 -17.08 -6.36
C ILE A 149 -10.12 -17.61 -7.03
N TRP A 150 -9.86 -17.17 -8.26
CA TRP A 150 -8.66 -17.56 -8.98
C TRP A 150 -7.39 -17.03 -8.30
N GLY A 151 -7.36 -15.77 -7.89
CA GLY A 151 -6.24 -15.15 -7.17
C GLY A 151 -5.94 -15.88 -5.85
N CYS A 152 -6.99 -16.28 -5.13
CA CYS A 152 -6.86 -17.03 -3.86
C CYS A 152 -6.49 -18.51 -4.03
N LYS A 153 -6.50 -19.06 -5.25
CA LYS A 153 -6.30 -20.51 -5.47
C LYS A 153 -4.97 -21.03 -4.95
N GLY A 154 -3.92 -20.18 -4.95
CA GLY A 154 -2.60 -20.55 -4.44
C GLY A 154 -2.48 -20.51 -2.91
N HIS A 155 -3.40 -19.83 -2.21
CA HIS A 155 -3.28 -19.56 -0.78
C HIS A 155 -3.59 -20.75 0.12
N GLY A 156 -4.17 -21.82 -0.40
CA GLY A 156 -4.65 -22.97 0.38
C GLY A 156 -3.70 -24.16 0.46
N THR A 157 -2.53 -24.10 -0.20
CA THR A 157 -1.55 -25.20 -0.20
C THR A 157 -0.14 -24.67 -0.10
N ILE A 158 0.76 -25.46 0.52
CA ILE A 158 2.18 -25.09 0.66
C ILE A 158 2.83 -24.83 -0.71
N GLU A 159 2.58 -25.69 -1.69
CA GLU A 159 3.11 -25.53 -3.05
C GLU A 159 2.55 -24.32 -3.77
N GLY A 160 1.25 -24.06 -3.60
CA GLY A 160 0.58 -22.90 -4.18
C GLY A 160 1.10 -21.59 -3.57
N GLU A 161 1.29 -21.56 -2.25
CA GLU A 161 1.89 -20.42 -1.54
C GLU A 161 3.33 -20.18 -1.99
N LYS A 162 4.16 -21.24 -2.06
CA LYS A 162 5.53 -21.15 -2.59
C LYS A 162 5.55 -20.55 -4.00
N LYS A 163 4.74 -21.12 -4.89
CA LYS A 163 4.66 -20.64 -6.28
C LYS A 163 4.26 -19.17 -6.36
N GLU A 164 3.30 -18.77 -5.56
CA GLU A 164 2.80 -17.40 -5.55
C GLU A 164 3.84 -16.42 -4.99
N ILE A 165 4.50 -16.76 -3.90
CA ILE A 165 5.58 -15.98 -3.31
C ILE A 165 6.70 -15.77 -4.33
N LEU A 166 7.15 -16.83 -4.99
CA LEU A 166 8.22 -16.73 -5.98
C LEU A 166 7.81 -15.91 -7.21
N GLN A 167 6.58 -16.06 -7.70
CA GLN A 167 6.08 -15.26 -8.82
C GLN A 167 5.97 -13.75 -8.49
N ARG A 168 5.64 -13.39 -7.24
CA ARG A 168 5.61 -11.99 -6.76
C ARG A 168 7.02 -11.46 -6.53
N ARG A 169 7.93 -12.30 -5.99
CA ARG A 169 9.36 -12.00 -5.91
C ARG A 169 9.93 -11.64 -7.28
N ASP A 170 9.67 -12.47 -8.27
CA ASP A 170 10.21 -12.30 -9.62
C ASP A 170 9.72 -11.00 -10.27
N TYR A 171 8.45 -10.62 -10.04
CA TYR A 171 7.92 -9.34 -10.46
C TYR A 171 8.67 -8.16 -9.82
N LEU A 172 8.84 -8.19 -8.51
CA LEU A 172 9.53 -7.11 -7.79
C LEU A 172 11.02 -7.03 -8.16
N VAL A 173 11.68 -8.18 -8.34
CA VAL A 173 13.07 -8.24 -8.81
C VAL A 173 13.20 -7.63 -10.21
N ASP A 174 12.27 -7.95 -11.12
CA ASP A 174 12.25 -7.35 -12.46
C ASP A 174 12.16 -5.82 -12.37
N LYS A 175 11.27 -5.30 -11.53
CA LYS A 175 11.02 -3.86 -11.39
C LYS A 175 12.11 -3.10 -10.63
N LEU A 176 12.62 -3.66 -9.53
CA LEU A 176 13.54 -2.96 -8.62
C LEU A 176 15.02 -3.25 -8.89
N VAL A 177 15.33 -4.44 -9.41
CA VAL A 177 16.72 -4.90 -9.56
C VAL A 177 17.17 -4.91 -11.01
N THR A 178 16.32 -5.37 -11.94
CA THR A 178 16.71 -5.50 -13.36
C THR A 178 16.55 -4.18 -14.10
N SER A 179 15.57 -3.37 -13.72
CA SER A 179 15.27 -2.08 -14.32
C SER A 179 15.29 -0.94 -13.28
N PRO A 180 16.39 -0.73 -12.54
CA PRO A 180 16.44 0.19 -11.41
C PRO A 180 16.18 1.66 -11.78
N THR A 181 16.45 2.07 -13.02
CA THR A 181 16.08 3.40 -13.52
C THR A 181 14.56 3.60 -13.57
N SER A 182 13.79 2.50 -13.67
CA SER A 182 12.33 2.59 -13.62
C SER A 182 11.82 2.93 -12.21
N VAL A 183 12.53 2.54 -11.16
CA VAL A 183 12.13 2.83 -9.77
C VAL A 183 12.12 4.31 -9.49
N LEU A 184 13.14 5.03 -9.95
CA LEU A 184 13.24 6.48 -9.76
C LEU A 184 12.39 7.26 -10.77
N ASN A 185 12.20 6.71 -11.99
CA ASN A 185 11.43 7.35 -13.05
C ASN A 185 9.95 6.94 -13.07
N GLU A 186 9.60 5.74 -12.55
CA GLU A 186 8.22 5.26 -12.45
C GLU A 186 7.55 5.64 -11.13
N MET A 187 8.32 6.11 -10.15
CA MET A 187 7.72 6.76 -8.99
C MET A 187 7.15 8.08 -9.46
N PRO A 188 5.83 8.27 -9.33
CA PRO A 188 5.21 9.47 -9.85
C PRO A 188 5.88 10.68 -9.23
N SER A 189 6.31 11.61 -10.08
CA SER A 189 6.47 12.99 -9.67
C SER A 189 5.07 13.50 -9.31
N ALA A 190 4.57 13.11 -8.17
CA ALA A 190 3.37 13.71 -7.63
C ALA A 190 3.76 15.15 -7.31
N ASN A 191 3.52 16.04 -8.28
CA ASN A 191 3.76 17.48 -8.16
C ASN A 191 3.08 18.11 -6.93
N VAL A 192 2.32 17.35 -6.19
CA VAL A 192 1.58 17.74 -4.97
C VAL A 192 2.23 17.21 -3.70
N ILE A 193 2.91 16.08 -3.73
CA ILE A 193 3.50 15.45 -2.53
C ILE A 193 5.03 15.58 -2.54
N GLY A 194 5.61 16.05 -3.64
CA GLY A 194 7.02 16.41 -3.76
C GLY A 194 7.98 15.22 -4.00
N GLU A 195 9.11 15.54 -4.58
CA GLU A 195 10.20 14.61 -4.90
C GLU A 195 10.74 13.86 -3.66
N GLN A 196 10.55 14.43 -2.48
CA GLN A 196 10.96 13.87 -1.20
C GLN A 196 10.31 12.50 -0.90
N PHE A 197 9.03 12.30 -1.24
CA PHE A 197 8.37 11.00 -1.05
C PHE A 197 8.76 9.95 -2.07
N GLN A 198 9.22 10.35 -3.24
CA GLN A 198 9.70 9.41 -4.25
C GLN A 198 10.92 8.64 -3.78
N GLY A 199 11.92 9.34 -3.27
CA GLY A 199 13.14 8.73 -2.76
C GLY A 199 12.88 7.87 -1.53
N GLU A 200 12.00 8.33 -0.63
CA GLU A 200 11.60 7.57 0.55
C GLU A 200 10.87 6.27 0.17
N TRP A 201 9.91 6.32 -0.74
CA TRP A 201 9.22 5.12 -1.21
C TRP A 201 10.13 4.18 -2.00
N ALA A 202 11.14 4.71 -2.70
CA ALA A 202 12.17 3.90 -3.35
C ALA A 202 13.01 3.14 -2.32
N LEU A 203 13.44 3.83 -1.26
CA LEU A 203 14.15 3.21 -0.14
C LEU A 203 13.33 2.11 0.51
N TYR A 204 12.07 2.41 0.86
CA TYR A 204 11.15 1.43 1.45
C TYR A 204 10.91 0.24 0.53
N SER A 205 10.72 0.45 -0.77
CA SER A 205 10.55 -0.63 -1.74
C SER A 205 11.77 -1.55 -1.78
N CYS A 206 12.98 -0.98 -1.80
CA CYS A 206 14.22 -1.74 -1.80
C CYS A 206 14.43 -2.49 -0.48
N SER A 207 14.20 -1.86 0.66
CA SER A 207 14.40 -2.48 1.97
C SER A 207 13.35 -3.57 2.24
N MET A 208 12.10 -3.37 1.88
CA MET A 208 11.05 -4.38 2.01
C MET A 208 11.28 -5.57 1.07
N LEU A 209 11.70 -5.33 -0.17
CA LEU A 209 12.10 -6.45 -1.04
C LEU A 209 13.31 -7.19 -0.46
N SER A 210 14.31 -6.49 0.07
CA SER A 210 15.45 -7.12 0.74
C SER A 210 15.00 -8.01 1.89
N ALA A 211 14.12 -7.52 2.77
CA ALA A 211 13.55 -8.30 3.87
C ALA A 211 12.78 -9.53 3.36
N ALA A 212 11.96 -9.35 2.30
CA ALA A 212 11.27 -10.48 1.67
C ALA A 212 12.24 -11.54 1.14
N LEU A 213 13.32 -11.11 0.47
CA LEU A 213 14.33 -12.02 -0.09
C LEU A 213 15.07 -12.80 1.03
N VAL A 214 15.35 -12.15 2.17
CA VAL A 214 15.91 -12.82 3.36
C VAL A 214 14.93 -13.87 3.90
N ASN A 215 13.67 -13.50 4.09
CA ASN A 215 12.63 -14.40 4.54
C ASN A 215 12.44 -15.59 3.59
N ILE A 216 12.37 -15.33 2.29
CA ILE A 216 12.24 -16.35 1.24
C ILE A 216 13.44 -17.29 1.25
N SER A 217 14.65 -16.79 1.42
CA SER A 217 15.87 -17.61 1.52
C SER A 217 15.86 -18.53 2.74
N SER A 218 15.28 -18.09 3.83
CA SER A 218 15.11 -18.89 5.04
C SER A 218 14.02 -19.96 4.89
N ILE A 219 12.93 -19.64 4.20
CA ILE A 219 11.81 -20.55 3.94
C ILE A 219 12.16 -21.56 2.82
N TYR A 220 12.82 -21.10 1.76
CA TYR A 220 13.18 -21.84 0.55
C TYR A 220 14.68 -21.73 0.28
N PRO A 221 15.52 -22.52 0.97
CA PRO A 221 16.99 -22.40 0.92
C PRO A 221 17.61 -22.50 -0.48
N GLU A 222 16.91 -23.17 -1.40
CA GLU A 222 17.33 -23.28 -2.81
C GLU A 222 17.37 -21.94 -3.56
N THR A 223 16.70 -20.91 -3.05
CA THR A 223 16.66 -19.56 -3.64
C THR A 223 17.73 -18.64 -3.11
N LYS A 224 18.47 -19.08 -2.11
CA LYS A 224 19.40 -18.25 -1.31
C LYS A 224 20.46 -17.54 -2.15
N GLU A 225 21.14 -18.30 -3.03
CA GLU A 225 22.22 -17.79 -3.86
C GLU A 225 21.76 -16.65 -4.78
N GLU A 226 20.62 -16.85 -5.44
CA GLU A 226 20.00 -15.86 -6.31
C GLU A 226 19.55 -14.62 -5.51
N ASN A 227 18.90 -14.85 -4.36
CA ASN A 227 18.44 -13.77 -3.51
C ASN A 227 19.59 -12.93 -2.94
N LEU A 228 20.74 -13.54 -2.60
CA LEU A 228 21.94 -12.80 -2.20
C LEU A 228 22.41 -11.83 -3.30
N GLN A 229 22.40 -12.27 -4.55
CA GLN A 229 22.78 -11.39 -5.67
C GLN A 229 21.78 -10.24 -5.85
N HIS A 230 20.50 -10.49 -5.63
CA HIS A 230 19.47 -9.44 -5.70
C HIS A 230 19.62 -8.43 -4.55
N ILE A 231 19.86 -8.91 -3.33
CA ILE A 231 20.08 -8.02 -2.17
C ILE A 231 21.34 -7.16 -2.36
N ASP A 232 22.43 -7.74 -2.88
CA ASP A 232 23.64 -6.98 -3.21
C ASP A 232 23.37 -5.82 -4.17
N LYS A 233 22.57 -6.08 -5.22
CA LYS A 233 22.16 -5.02 -6.16
C LYS A 233 21.27 -3.97 -5.50
N LEU A 234 20.31 -4.39 -4.65
CA LEU A 234 19.43 -3.46 -3.92
C LEU A 234 20.26 -2.57 -2.97
N ILE A 235 21.23 -3.12 -2.25
CA ILE A 235 22.15 -2.35 -1.39
C ILE A 235 22.90 -1.30 -2.21
N LYS A 236 23.41 -1.65 -3.39
CA LYS A 236 24.08 -0.71 -4.31
C LYS A 236 23.14 0.39 -4.81
N ILE A 237 21.89 0.06 -5.13
CA ILE A 237 20.88 1.04 -5.52
C ILE A 237 20.61 2.01 -4.37
N VAL A 238 20.43 1.50 -3.15
CA VAL A 238 20.17 2.35 -1.97
C VAL A 238 21.39 3.24 -1.65
N GLN A 239 22.61 2.78 -1.91
CA GLN A 239 23.82 3.59 -1.76
C GLN A 239 24.03 4.62 -2.89
N SER A 240 23.22 4.57 -3.97
CA SER A 240 23.38 5.54 -5.06
C SER A 240 23.04 6.96 -4.62
N GLN A 241 23.66 7.94 -5.23
CA GLN A 241 23.41 9.34 -4.93
C GLN A 241 21.98 9.74 -5.29
N GLU A 242 21.46 9.18 -6.38
CA GLU A 242 20.12 9.45 -6.87
C GLU A 242 19.06 9.03 -5.82
N LEU A 243 19.18 7.83 -5.24
CA LEU A 243 18.20 7.37 -4.27
C LEU A 243 18.27 8.16 -2.97
N ARG A 244 19.46 8.43 -2.43
CA ARG A 244 19.58 9.14 -1.15
C ARG A 244 19.43 10.67 -1.26
N LEU A 245 19.20 11.20 -2.47
CA LEU A 245 19.03 12.63 -2.70
C LEU A 245 17.88 13.22 -1.86
N TYR A 246 16.79 12.48 -1.66
CA TYR A 246 15.66 12.95 -0.85
C TYR A 246 16.05 13.24 0.60
N ASP A 247 16.89 12.39 1.18
CA ASP A 247 17.40 12.54 2.55
C ASP A 247 18.40 13.70 2.62
N THR A 248 19.31 13.77 1.64
CA THR A 248 20.27 14.86 1.49
C THR A 248 19.57 16.23 1.38
N GLN A 249 18.48 16.31 0.62
CA GLN A 249 17.71 17.56 0.49
C GLN A 249 17.02 17.96 1.80
N ARG A 250 16.52 17.00 2.56
CA ARG A 250 15.85 17.27 3.83
C ARG A 250 16.82 17.72 4.93
N TRP A 251 17.98 17.09 5.00
CA TRP A 251 18.97 17.37 6.04
C TRP A 251 20.01 18.42 5.65
N GLY A 252 20.16 18.73 4.37
CA GLY A 252 21.17 19.67 3.86
C GLY A 252 22.58 19.06 3.77
N GLU A 253 22.74 17.77 4.10
CA GLU A 253 24.02 17.05 4.03
C GLU A 253 23.80 15.58 3.65
N ASP A 254 24.82 14.96 3.07
CA ASP A 254 24.76 13.56 2.63
C ASP A 254 24.97 12.60 3.81
N ALA A 255 24.01 11.72 4.04
CA ALA A 255 24.01 10.78 5.15
C ALA A 255 25.25 9.89 5.26
N LEU A 256 25.80 9.44 4.13
CA LEU A 256 26.98 8.56 4.11
C LEU A 256 28.31 9.31 4.20
N GLN A 257 28.34 10.61 3.87
CA GLN A 257 29.53 11.44 3.95
C GLN A 257 29.68 12.12 5.32
N THR A 258 28.64 12.12 6.14
CA THR A 258 28.59 12.83 7.42
C THR A 258 28.32 11.91 8.61
N LEU A 259 28.78 10.66 8.55
CA LEU A 259 28.60 9.68 9.62
C LEU A 259 29.15 10.17 10.97
N GLU A 260 30.23 10.95 10.96
CA GLU A 260 30.83 11.54 12.17
C GLU A 260 29.97 12.65 12.81
N ASN A 261 29.09 13.28 12.04
CA ASN A 261 28.19 14.34 12.52
C ASN A 261 27.09 13.78 13.45
N ASN A 262 26.35 14.69 14.08
CA ASN A 262 25.23 14.32 14.97
C ASN A 262 23.86 14.43 14.31
N THR A 263 23.80 14.80 13.03
CA THR A 263 22.54 14.83 12.25
C THR A 263 21.93 13.45 12.18
N SER A 264 20.63 13.33 12.35
CA SER A 264 19.98 12.05 12.58
C SER A 264 20.08 11.07 11.39
N HIS A 265 19.54 11.43 10.24
CA HIS A 265 19.42 10.54 9.05
C HIS A 265 18.84 9.15 9.36
N VAL A 266 18.11 9.00 10.45
CA VAL A 266 17.69 7.67 10.94
C VAL A 266 16.85 6.90 9.92
N SER A 267 15.98 7.58 9.19
CA SER A 267 15.14 6.95 8.17
C SER A 267 15.99 6.25 7.09
N TYR A 268 17.03 6.92 6.59
CA TYR A 268 17.89 6.34 5.55
C TYR A 268 18.88 5.30 6.12
N LEU A 269 19.63 5.66 7.16
CA LEU A 269 20.72 4.81 7.69
C LEU A 269 20.19 3.49 8.26
N SER A 270 19.02 3.52 8.91
CA SER A 270 18.41 2.33 9.50
C SER A 270 18.00 1.28 8.47
N HIS A 271 17.37 1.72 7.38
CA HIS A 271 16.99 0.81 6.30
C HIS A 271 18.21 0.20 5.60
N LEU A 272 19.24 1.01 5.33
CA LEU A 272 20.49 0.50 4.73
C LEU A 272 21.18 -0.52 5.65
N ALA A 273 21.28 -0.22 6.94
CA ALA A 273 21.87 -1.15 7.92
C ALA A 273 21.04 -2.44 8.03
N TRP A 274 19.72 -2.35 8.08
CA TRP A 274 18.83 -3.51 8.11
C TRP A 274 19.00 -4.41 6.88
N MET A 275 19.10 -3.82 5.68
CA MET A 275 19.36 -4.57 4.45
C MET A 275 20.70 -5.32 4.50
N ILE A 276 21.76 -4.67 5.00
CA ILE A 276 23.09 -5.30 5.11
C ILE A 276 23.07 -6.40 6.19
N CYS A 277 22.42 -6.18 7.33
CA CYS A 277 22.21 -7.23 8.33
C CYS A 277 21.49 -8.45 7.74
N GLY A 278 20.43 -8.22 6.97
CA GLY A 278 19.71 -9.28 6.26
C GLY A 278 20.60 -10.04 5.27
N TYR A 279 21.39 -9.31 4.48
CA TYR A 279 22.39 -9.91 3.56
C TYR A 279 23.37 -10.83 4.30
N LYS A 280 23.90 -10.36 5.43
CA LYS A 280 24.84 -11.13 6.28
C LYS A 280 24.18 -12.34 6.91
N SER A 281 22.95 -12.21 7.41
CA SER A 281 22.25 -13.28 8.13
C SER A 281 22.01 -14.52 7.26
N ILE A 282 21.86 -14.33 5.95
CA ILE A 282 21.73 -15.44 5.00
C ILE A 282 23.06 -15.82 4.32
N GLY A 283 24.20 -15.40 4.87
CA GLY A 283 25.54 -15.82 4.45
C GLY A 283 26.18 -14.98 3.35
N GLY A 284 25.83 -13.71 3.27
CA GLY A 284 26.53 -12.73 2.44
C GLY A 284 28.00 -12.57 2.87
N ASP A 285 28.84 -12.17 1.93
CA ASP A 285 30.27 -11.99 2.15
C ASP A 285 30.59 -10.72 2.98
N THR A 286 31.89 -10.43 3.14
CA THR A 286 32.39 -9.36 4.02
C THR A 286 32.45 -7.97 3.38
N ARG A 287 32.02 -7.82 2.14
CA ARG A 287 32.16 -6.56 1.37
C ARG A 287 31.49 -5.33 2.00
N TYR A 288 30.51 -5.54 2.86
CA TYR A 288 29.77 -4.48 3.54
C TYR A 288 30.06 -4.39 5.05
N ASP A 289 31.00 -5.17 5.59
CA ASP A 289 31.24 -5.24 7.03
C ASP A 289 31.66 -3.87 7.59
N ASP A 290 32.62 -3.18 6.99
CA ASP A 290 33.08 -1.86 7.43
C ASP A 290 31.97 -0.81 7.37
N LEU A 291 31.13 -0.87 6.32
CA LEU A 291 29.99 0.03 6.20
C LEU A 291 28.95 -0.27 7.29
N LEU A 292 28.61 -1.52 7.50
CA LEU A 292 27.66 -1.94 8.52
C LEU A 292 28.12 -1.52 9.92
N ASP A 293 29.40 -1.73 10.23
CA ASP A 293 30.01 -1.32 11.48
C ASP A 293 29.88 0.19 11.69
N SER A 294 30.20 0.99 10.66
CA SER A 294 30.10 2.44 10.70
C SER A 294 28.65 2.93 10.85
N LEU A 295 27.70 2.32 10.15
CA LEU A 295 26.28 2.66 10.26
C LEU A 295 25.75 2.39 11.66
N CYS A 296 25.99 1.20 12.21
CA CYS A 296 25.50 0.81 13.53
C CYS A 296 26.18 1.60 14.66
N GLU A 297 27.48 1.87 14.54
CA GLU A 297 28.20 2.74 15.47
C GLU A 297 27.64 4.15 15.48
N THR A 298 27.41 4.71 14.30
CA THR A 298 26.85 6.05 14.13
C THR A 298 25.46 6.14 14.74
N MET A 299 24.56 5.22 14.41
CA MET A 299 23.21 5.20 14.97
C MET A 299 23.23 5.05 16.50
N ASN A 300 24.01 4.10 17.02
CA ASN A 300 24.13 3.90 18.46
C ASN A 300 24.69 5.14 19.18
N ARG A 301 25.74 5.76 18.66
CA ARG A 301 26.32 6.99 19.21
C ARG A 301 25.32 8.14 19.21
N ARG A 302 24.63 8.35 18.10
CA ARG A 302 23.60 9.40 17.98
C ARG A 302 22.46 9.18 18.94
N MET A 303 21.96 7.92 19.07
CA MET A 303 20.91 7.55 20.01
C MET A 303 21.30 7.81 21.47
N LEU A 304 22.53 7.45 21.86
CA LEU A 304 23.03 7.69 23.23
C LEU A 304 23.13 9.18 23.57
N ASN A 305 23.31 10.03 22.57
CA ASN A 305 23.38 11.48 22.71
C ASN A 305 22.01 12.17 22.56
N ALA A 306 20.99 11.46 22.11
CA ALA A 306 19.66 11.99 21.86
C ALA A 306 18.72 11.84 23.07
N PRO A 307 17.70 12.70 23.21
CA PRO A 307 16.69 12.55 24.24
C PRO A 307 15.98 11.20 24.15
N ALA A 308 15.91 10.50 25.27
CA ALA A 308 15.23 9.22 25.40
C ALA A 308 15.66 8.15 24.34
N LEU A 309 16.89 8.21 23.85
CA LEU A 309 17.44 7.34 22.80
C LEU A 309 16.72 7.45 21.45
N ASN A 310 16.00 8.52 21.17
CA ASN A 310 15.23 8.69 19.95
C ASN A 310 15.84 9.74 19.01
N LEU A 311 15.86 9.45 17.74
CA LEU A 311 16.37 10.30 16.69
C LEU A 311 15.22 10.93 15.89
N GLU A 312 15.36 12.20 15.49
CA GLU A 312 14.40 12.84 14.60
C GLU A 312 14.41 12.12 13.23
N THR A 313 13.23 11.81 12.72
CA THR A 313 13.10 11.23 11.37
C THR A 313 13.49 12.25 10.31
N TYR A 314 12.96 13.48 10.46
CA TYR A 314 13.26 14.62 9.60
C TYR A 314 13.37 15.93 10.41
N PRO A 315 14.10 16.93 9.89
CA PRO A 315 14.30 18.19 10.59
C PRO A 315 12.97 18.89 10.92
N GLY A 316 12.74 19.15 12.17
CA GLY A 316 11.57 19.90 12.59
C GLY A 316 10.30 19.09 12.80
N GLU A 317 10.29 17.81 12.45
CA GLU A 317 9.15 16.92 12.63
C GLU A 317 9.18 16.21 13.99
N PRO A 318 8.05 15.62 14.44
CA PRO A 318 8.04 14.70 15.58
C PRO A 318 8.97 13.49 15.37
N ILE A 319 9.31 12.80 16.46
CA ILE A 319 9.98 11.51 16.36
C ILE A 319 8.94 10.47 15.93
N TYR A 320 9.20 9.79 14.83
CA TYR A 320 8.37 8.70 14.31
C TYR A 320 8.85 7.37 14.90
N ILE A 321 8.00 6.73 15.70
CA ILE A 321 8.32 5.46 16.34
C ILE A 321 8.61 4.34 15.31
N PRO A 322 7.90 4.23 14.17
CA PRO A 322 8.23 3.23 13.16
C PRO A 322 9.67 3.32 12.63
N ASP A 323 10.18 4.54 12.40
CA ASP A 323 11.55 4.73 11.90
C ASP A 323 12.59 4.38 12.96
N MET A 324 12.31 4.72 14.22
CA MET A 324 13.13 4.28 15.34
C MET A 324 13.13 2.76 15.46
N LEU A 325 11.99 2.08 15.22
CA LEU A 325 11.93 0.63 15.27
C LEU A 325 12.80 -0.02 14.19
N VAL A 326 12.90 0.55 12.99
CA VAL A 326 13.83 0.04 11.97
C VAL A 326 15.28 0.14 12.44
N ALA A 327 15.66 1.25 13.09
CA ALA A 327 16.99 1.41 13.67
C ALA A 327 17.26 0.37 14.77
N ILE A 328 16.26 0.12 15.64
CA ILE A 328 16.37 -0.90 16.68
C ILE A 328 16.43 -2.31 16.09
N VAL A 329 15.66 -2.62 15.03
CA VAL A 329 15.78 -3.89 14.27
C VAL A 329 17.20 -4.06 13.73
N ALA A 330 17.76 -3.03 13.10
CA ALA A 330 19.12 -3.09 12.56
C ALA A 330 20.16 -3.32 13.66
N LEU A 331 20.06 -2.61 14.79
CA LEU A 331 20.97 -2.79 15.94
C LEU A 331 20.81 -4.16 16.60
N GLN A 332 19.58 -4.69 16.71
CA GLN A 332 19.31 -6.03 17.23
C GLN A 332 19.96 -7.09 16.35
N GLN A 333 19.71 -7.04 15.05
CA GLN A 333 20.31 -8.01 14.10
C GLN A 333 21.85 -7.88 14.04
N TYR A 334 22.35 -6.64 14.11
CA TYR A 334 23.80 -6.42 14.22
C TYR A 334 24.37 -7.03 15.49
N ALA A 335 23.68 -6.91 16.63
CA ALA A 335 24.11 -7.53 17.88
C ALA A 335 24.15 -9.06 17.78
N GLU A 336 23.19 -9.68 17.11
CA GLU A 336 23.17 -11.13 16.85
C GLU A 336 24.37 -11.59 16.00
N LEU A 337 24.75 -10.79 14.99
CA LEU A 337 25.91 -11.06 14.15
C LEU A 337 27.25 -10.77 14.86
N ASN A 338 27.28 -9.86 15.85
CA ASN A 338 28.50 -9.28 16.44
C ASN A 338 28.56 -9.44 17.97
N LYS A 339 28.30 -10.65 18.49
CA LYS A 339 28.48 -11.02 19.91
C LYS A 339 27.80 -10.09 20.92
N GLY A 340 26.65 -9.54 20.56
CA GLY A 340 25.87 -8.69 21.45
C GLY A 340 26.25 -7.22 21.49
N LYS A 341 27.12 -6.75 20.56
CA LYS A 341 27.46 -5.32 20.45
C LYS A 341 26.20 -4.48 20.26
N TYR A 342 26.01 -3.46 21.12
CA TYR A 342 24.85 -2.56 21.18
C TYR A 342 23.54 -3.18 21.75
N SER A 343 23.53 -4.41 22.23
CA SER A 343 22.34 -5.02 22.86
C SER A 343 21.81 -4.22 24.06
N SER A 344 22.68 -3.50 24.78
CA SER A 344 22.27 -2.66 25.91
C SER A 344 21.39 -1.49 25.47
N THR A 345 21.73 -0.85 24.35
CA THR A 345 20.94 0.25 23.78
C THR A 345 19.58 -0.25 23.30
N VAL A 346 19.54 -1.41 22.64
CA VAL A 346 18.28 -2.04 22.22
C VAL A 346 17.39 -2.36 23.43
N LYS A 347 17.94 -3.00 24.46
CA LYS A 347 17.18 -3.35 25.68
C LYS A 347 16.64 -2.13 26.41
N GLU A 348 17.44 -1.09 26.53
CA GLU A 348 17.01 0.15 27.20
C GLU A 348 15.92 0.86 26.39
N TRP A 349 16.04 0.90 25.07
CA TRP A 349 15.00 1.46 24.20
C TRP A 349 13.68 0.68 24.32
N VAL A 350 13.73 -0.64 24.27
CA VAL A 350 12.52 -1.51 24.42
C VAL A 350 11.89 -1.32 25.79
N LYS A 351 12.70 -1.22 26.85
CA LYS A 351 12.21 -0.96 28.19
C LYS A 351 11.43 0.36 28.25
N ARG A 352 12.01 1.45 27.72
CA ARG A 352 11.34 2.75 27.66
C ARG A 352 10.08 2.71 26.80
N ALA A 353 10.12 2.04 25.66
CA ALA A 353 8.95 1.89 24.79
C ALA A 353 7.76 1.26 25.54
N ARG A 354 8.02 0.26 26.37
CA ARG A 354 6.98 -0.38 27.21
C ARG A 354 6.50 0.50 28.35
N GLU A 355 7.39 1.16 29.04
CA GLU A 355 7.11 1.89 30.29
C GLU A 355 6.59 3.32 30.02
N GLU A 356 7.11 3.99 28.97
CA GLU A 356 6.91 5.42 28.79
C GLU A 356 6.02 5.75 27.57
N TRP A 357 6.08 4.95 26.46
CA TRP A 357 5.52 5.37 25.17
C TRP A 357 4.27 4.59 24.75
N CYS A 358 3.71 3.79 25.62
CA CYS A 358 2.40 3.20 25.35
C CYS A 358 1.26 4.18 25.65
N ASP A 359 0.24 4.19 24.81
CA ASP A 359 -0.98 4.96 25.01
C ASP A 359 -1.73 4.48 26.25
N ASN A 360 -2.27 5.40 27.03
CA ASN A 360 -2.87 5.08 28.34
C ASN A 360 -4.20 4.31 28.20
N GLU A 361 -4.93 4.50 27.11
CA GLU A 361 -6.24 3.86 26.90
C GLU A 361 -6.09 2.47 26.28
N THR A 362 -5.30 2.37 25.22
CA THR A 362 -5.17 1.14 24.44
C THR A 362 -4.00 0.28 24.88
N GLY A 363 -3.00 0.87 25.53
CA GLY A 363 -1.71 0.25 25.85
C GLY A 363 -0.89 -0.08 24.60
N LEU A 364 -1.22 0.51 23.45
CA LEU A 364 -0.47 0.38 22.21
C LEU A 364 0.65 1.40 22.15
N LEU A 365 1.77 1.03 21.55
CA LEU A 365 2.87 1.94 21.29
C LEU A 365 2.40 3.09 20.39
N VAL A 366 2.63 4.33 20.83
CA VAL A 366 2.20 5.52 20.10
C VAL A 366 2.90 5.64 18.75
N SER A 367 2.32 6.42 17.84
CA SER A 367 2.91 6.64 16.51
C SER A 367 4.04 7.65 16.53
N PHE A 368 3.95 8.66 17.41
CA PHE A 368 4.86 9.80 17.46
C PHE A 368 5.23 10.17 18.89
N LEU A 369 6.44 10.74 19.05
CA LEU A 369 6.89 11.42 20.28
C LEU A 369 7.25 12.87 19.99
N GLU A 370 7.23 13.68 21.03
CA GLU A 370 7.82 15.01 20.99
C GLU A 370 9.34 14.93 20.80
N LYS A 371 9.99 16.00 20.36
CA LYS A 371 11.43 16.04 20.12
C LYS A 371 12.29 15.77 21.34
N ASN A 372 11.78 16.07 22.53
CA ASN A 372 12.44 15.75 23.80
C ASN A 372 12.29 14.27 24.21
N GLY A 373 11.60 13.46 23.40
CA GLY A 373 11.35 12.05 23.63
C GLY A 373 10.13 11.76 24.51
N ASP A 374 9.37 12.79 24.90
CA ASP A 374 8.15 12.62 25.69
C ASP A 374 6.97 12.22 24.82
N LYS A 375 5.99 11.57 25.43
CA LYS A 375 4.72 11.24 24.80
C LYS A 375 3.84 12.50 24.72
N PHE A 376 3.24 12.77 23.56
CA PHE A 376 2.23 13.82 23.46
C PHE A 376 1.08 13.57 24.43
N SER A 377 0.48 14.62 24.98
CA SER A 377 -0.66 14.51 25.91
C SER A 377 -1.86 13.78 25.31
N ASN A 378 -2.08 13.93 24.00
CA ASN A 378 -3.04 13.21 23.18
C ASN A 378 -2.28 12.48 22.06
N ALA A 379 -1.43 11.54 22.45
CA ALA A 379 -0.57 10.83 21.52
C ALA A 379 -1.42 10.03 20.51
N PRO A 380 -1.23 10.25 19.21
CA PRO A 380 -2.00 9.52 18.20
C PRO A 380 -1.58 8.07 18.13
N VAL A 381 -2.55 7.18 18.05
CA VAL A 381 -2.37 5.77 17.73
C VAL A 381 -3.06 5.51 16.40
N LYS A 382 -2.26 5.40 15.34
CA LYS A 382 -2.76 5.19 13.97
C LYS A 382 -2.61 3.73 13.58
N GLY A 383 -3.62 3.18 12.92
CA GLY A 383 -3.62 1.76 12.53
C GLY A 383 -2.47 1.40 11.58
N SER A 384 -2.10 2.30 10.68
CA SER A 384 -0.94 2.15 9.79
C SER A 384 0.36 1.94 10.58
N TYR A 385 0.67 2.87 11.48
CA TYR A 385 1.90 2.81 12.26
C TYR A 385 1.89 1.72 13.34
N THR A 386 0.77 1.51 14.01
CA THR A 386 0.68 0.43 15.01
C THR A 386 0.87 -0.94 14.38
N SER A 387 0.33 -1.16 13.18
CA SER A 387 0.53 -2.40 12.44
C SER A 387 1.99 -2.61 12.04
N LEU A 388 2.66 -1.55 11.61
CA LEU A 388 4.09 -1.56 11.29
C LEU A 388 4.94 -1.82 12.53
N ASN A 389 4.63 -1.11 13.64
CA ASN A 389 5.30 -1.30 14.92
C ASN A 389 5.21 -2.75 15.39
N CYS A 390 4.01 -3.35 15.34
CA CYS A 390 3.83 -4.77 15.70
C CYS A 390 4.71 -5.71 14.87
N SER A 391 4.83 -5.44 13.57
CA SER A 391 5.62 -6.29 12.67
C SER A 391 7.13 -6.12 12.90
N TYR A 392 7.62 -4.92 13.13
CA TYR A 392 9.04 -4.71 13.46
C TYR A 392 9.42 -5.25 14.84
N LEU A 393 8.53 -5.16 15.83
CA LEU A 393 8.77 -5.74 17.16
C LEU A 393 9.02 -7.25 17.12
N THR A 394 8.51 -7.97 16.12
CA THR A 394 8.79 -9.41 15.96
C THR A 394 10.28 -9.72 15.75
N TYR A 395 11.06 -8.76 15.25
CA TYR A 395 12.52 -8.88 15.09
C TYR A 395 13.31 -8.48 16.35
N ILE A 396 12.64 -7.90 17.37
CA ILE A 396 13.31 -7.27 18.52
C ILE A 396 12.96 -7.99 19.82
N ASP A 397 11.68 -8.07 20.15
CA ASP A 397 11.16 -8.63 21.40
C ASP A 397 9.80 -9.31 21.17
N GLU A 398 9.83 -10.62 21.08
CA GLU A 398 8.63 -11.42 20.81
C GLU A 398 7.51 -11.21 21.83
N ALA A 399 7.85 -11.07 23.11
CA ALA A 399 6.86 -10.91 24.17
C ALA A 399 6.14 -9.55 24.01
N PHE A 400 6.88 -8.50 23.70
CA PHE A 400 6.30 -7.19 23.42
C PHE A 400 5.50 -7.19 22.12
N ALA A 401 6.01 -7.80 21.06
CA ALA A 401 5.30 -7.95 19.80
C ALA A 401 3.95 -8.69 19.99
N SER A 402 3.93 -9.77 20.77
CA SER A 402 2.71 -10.55 21.06
C SER A 402 1.68 -9.73 21.82
N GLU A 403 2.13 -8.97 22.82
CA GLU A 403 1.28 -8.04 23.58
C GLU A 403 0.66 -6.98 22.66
N GLN A 404 1.49 -6.32 21.87
CA GLN A 404 1.05 -5.27 20.94
C GLN A 404 0.13 -5.82 19.85
N TYR A 405 0.41 -7.01 19.31
CA TYR A 405 -0.46 -7.66 18.33
C TYR A 405 -1.84 -8.00 18.89
N THR A 406 -1.90 -8.49 20.11
CA THR A 406 -3.18 -8.77 20.79
C THR A 406 -4.04 -7.50 20.92
N LYS A 407 -3.41 -6.39 21.31
CA LYS A 407 -4.07 -5.08 21.41
C LYS A 407 -4.45 -4.51 20.04
N LEU A 408 -3.56 -4.65 19.03
CA LEU A 408 -3.85 -4.26 17.65
C LEU A 408 -5.12 -4.97 17.14
N LYS A 409 -5.22 -6.28 17.32
CA LYS A 409 -6.43 -7.03 16.97
C LYS A 409 -7.66 -6.51 17.72
N LYS A 410 -7.55 -6.27 19.00
CA LYS A 410 -8.67 -5.82 19.84
C LYS A 410 -9.25 -4.49 19.36
N TYR A 411 -8.41 -3.52 19.02
CA TYR A 411 -8.84 -2.14 18.76
C TYR A 411 -9.01 -1.83 17.27
N PHE A 412 -8.19 -2.43 16.41
CA PHE A 412 -8.12 -2.05 15.00
C PHE A 412 -8.67 -3.11 14.05
N TRP A 413 -8.73 -4.39 14.42
CA TRP A 413 -9.25 -5.40 13.52
C TRP A 413 -10.72 -5.18 13.20
N LYS A 414 -11.02 -5.21 11.90
CA LYS A 414 -12.38 -5.16 11.39
C LYS A 414 -12.63 -6.38 10.50
N ASP A 415 -13.56 -7.21 10.92
CA ASP A 415 -14.02 -8.36 10.14
C ASP A 415 -15.26 -7.99 9.29
N GLY A 416 -15.41 -8.63 8.13
CA GLY A 416 -16.53 -8.42 7.24
C GLY A 416 -16.32 -8.93 5.83
N MET A 417 -17.10 -8.42 4.90
CA MET A 417 -16.93 -8.72 3.47
C MET A 417 -15.56 -8.27 2.94
N ILE A 418 -15.03 -7.19 3.48
CA ILE A 418 -13.67 -6.72 3.36
C ILE A 418 -13.13 -6.61 4.76
N SER A 419 -12.07 -7.35 5.08
CA SER A 419 -11.46 -7.42 6.41
C SER A 419 -10.08 -6.82 6.39
N GLY A 420 -9.68 -6.18 7.49
CA GLY A 420 -8.37 -5.55 7.62
C GLY A 420 -8.26 -4.72 8.90
N PHE A 421 -7.19 -3.98 9.03
CA PHE A 421 -6.99 -3.06 10.14
C PHE A 421 -7.52 -1.67 9.79
N LYS A 422 -8.27 -1.07 10.74
CA LYS A 422 -8.76 0.31 10.63
C LYS A 422 -7.60 1.30 10.75
N GLU A 423 -7.78 2.53 10.25
CA GLU A 423 -6.82 3.61 10.53
C GLU A 423 -7.05 4.25 11.90
N TYR A 424 -8.31 4.36 12.31
CA TYR A 424 -8.68 4.95 13.60
C TYR A 424 -9.53 3.98 14.41
N TYR A 425 -9.22 3.83 15.71
CA TYR A 425 -10.01 3.00 16.61
C TYR A 425 -11.11 3.78 17.32
N ASP A 426 -10.88 5.06 17.55
CA ASP A 426 -11.65 5.97 18.40
C ASP A 426 -12.74 6.74 17.65
N ARG A 427 -12.69 6.73 16.32
CA ARG A 427 -13.62 7.48 15.48
C ARG A 427 -14.02 6.75 14.22
N SER A 428 -15.21 7.08 13.70
CA SER A 428 -15.64 6.60 12.39
C SER A 428 -15.07 7.49 11.29
N CYS A 429 -14.26 6.88 10.42
CA CYS A 429 -13.76 7.49 9.20
C CYS A 429 -13.99 6.51 8.04
N PRO A 430 -15.22 6.39 7.52
CA PRO A 430 -15.55 5.37 6.53
C PRO A 430 -14.84 5.59 5.19
N ILE A 431 -14.57 6.84 4.83
CA ILE A 431 -13.82 7.23 3.63
C ILE A 431 -12.92 8.41 4.00
N GLY A 432 -11.66 8.32 3.63
CA GLY A 432 -10.69 9.38 3.88
C GLY A 432 -9.43 9.20 3.04
N LEU A 433 -8.57 10.18 3.10
CA LEU A 433 -7.22 10.14 2.54
C LEU A 433 -6.25 10.51 3.65
N ASP A 434 -5.28 9.65 3.88
CA ASP A 434 -4.18 9.87 4.81
C ASP A 434 -2.90 9.42 4.11
N ILE A 435 -1.84 10.20 4.20
CA ILE A 435 -0.62 9.95 3.44
C ILE A 435 0.04 8.63 3.85
N ASP A 436 -0.03 8.30 5.14
CA ASP A 436 0.60 7.10 5.71
C ASP A 436 -0.29 5.86 5.55
N ALA A 437 -1.61 6.06 5.67
CA ALA A 437 -2.60 5.00 5.56
C ALA A 437 -2.95 4.66 4.11
N GLY A 438 -2.73 5.60 3.19
CA GLY A 438 -3.32 5.58 1.86
C GLY A 438 -4.82 5.93 1.88
N PRO A 439 -5.56 5.57 0.83
CA PRO A 439 -7.01 5.84 0.77
C PRO A 439 -7.75 4.96 1.77
N ILE A 440 -8.32 5.58 2.81
CA ILE A 440 -9.15 4.88 3.80
C ILE A 440 -10.47 4.52 3.13
N ILE A 441 -10.78 3.23 3.05
CA ILE A 441 -12.01 2.70 2.44
C ILE A 441 -12.73 1.82 3.45
N LEU A 442 -13.98 2.13 3.71
CA LEU A 442 -14.78 1.48 4.76
C LEU A 442 -14.12 1.50 6.14
N GLY A 443 -13.30 2.52 6.40
CA GLY A 443 -12.55 2.69 7.65
C GLY A 443 -11.25 1.88 7.71
N LEU A 444 -10.95 1.07 6.69
CA LEU A 444 -9.73 0.25 6.63
C LEU A 444 -8.56 1.06 6.09
N SER A 445 -7.39 0.83 6.67
CA SER A 445 -6.10 1.35 6.22
C SER A 445 -5.44 0.31 5.31
N PRO A 446 -5.22 0.61 4.02
CA PRO A 446 -4.48 -0.29 3.14
C PRO A 446 -3.06 -0.59 3.63
N SER A 447 -2.30 0.45 4.02
CA SER A 447 -0.95 0.28 4.55
C SER A 447 -0.97 -0.46 5.89
N GLY A 448 -1.86 -0.07 6.82
CA GLY A 448 -2.02 -0.76 8.09
C GLY A 448 -2.37 -2.25 7.93
N THR A 449 -3.22 -2.58 6.95
CA THR A 449 -3.56 -3.96 6.64
C THR A 449 -2.37 -4.72 6.03
N ALA A 450 -1.61 -4.08 5.12
CA ALA A 450 -0.42 -4.69 4.52
C ALA A 450 0.67 -4.91 5.57
N PHE A 451 1.01 -3.90 6.38
CA PHE A 451 2.02 -4.01 7.44
C PHE A 451 1.61 -5.01 8.52
N GLY A 452 0.35 -4.98 8.97
CA GLY A 452 -0.14 -5.90 9.99
C GLY A 452 -0.07 -7.37 9.60
N THR A 453 -0.01 -7.66 8.30
CA THR A 453 0.21 -9.02 7.79
C THR A 453 1.50 -9.64 8.34
N GLY A 454 2.53 -8.83 8.64
CA GLY A 454 3.79 -9.31 9.21
C GLY A 454 3.61 -9.95 10.59
N ALA A 455 2.99 -9.25 11.52
CA ALA A 455 2.68 -9.81 12.84
C ALA A 455 1.70 -10.98 12.76
N VAL A 456 0.66 -10.85 11.92
CA VAL A 456 -0.31 -11.93 11.65
C VAL A 456 0.38 -13.21 11.18
N THR A 457 1.34 -13.09 10.25
CA THR A 457 2.11 -14.21 9.70
C THR A 457 3.04 -14.78 10.77
N TYR A 458 3.76 -13.94 11.49
CA TYR A 458 4.69 -14.35 12.55
C TYR A 458 4.01 -15.16 13.67
N PHE A 459 2.86 -14.68 14.14
CA PHE A 459 2.10 -15.37 15.19
C PHE A 459 1.19 -16.48 14.65
N SER A 460 1.30 -16.82 13.38
CA SER A 460 0.52 -17.91 12.74
C SER A 460 -0.99 -17.77 12.92
N ASP A 461 -1.51 -16.51 12.89
CA ASP A 461 -2.96 -16.25 12.93
C ASP A 461 -3.56 -16.50 11.55
N THR A 462 -3.77 -17.76 11.23
CA THR A 462 -4.17 -18.21 9.90
C THR A 462 -5.53 -17.67 9.47
N GLU A 463 -6.46 -17.50 10.42
CA GLU A 463 -7.78 -16.96 10.13
C GLU A 463 -7.70 -15.49 9.66
N VAL A 464 -7.01 -14.64 10.43
CA VAL A 464 -6.81 -13.24 10.08
C VAL A 464 -6.01 -13.11 8.78
N ARG A 465 -4.94 -13.90 8.63
CA ARG A 465 -4.11 -13.94 7.42
C ARG A 465 -4.93 -14.26 6.17
N SER A 466 -5.75 -15.30 6.23
CA SER A 466 -6.62 -15.70 5.12
C SER A 466 -7.58 -14.58 4.71
N LYS A 467 -8.17 -13.90 5.69
CA LYS A 467 -9.08 -12.77 5.46
C LYS A 467 -8.37 -11.57 4.83
N ILE A 468 -7.14 -11.26 5.28
CA ILE A 468 -6.31 -10.19 4.70
C ILE A 468 -5.95 -10.50 3.25
N LEU A 469 -5.43 -11.69 2.98
CA LEU A 469 -5.06 -12.09 1.62
C LEU A 469 -6.26 -12.07 0.67
N ARG A 470 -7.43 -12.49 1.15
CA ARG A 470 -8.68 -12.39 0.38
C ARG A 470 -9.11 -10.94 0.15
N THR A 471 -8.89 -10.06 1.12
CA THR A 471 -9.13 -8.61 0.95
C THR A 471 -8.17 -8.03 -0.08
N ALA A 472 -6.89 -8.41 -0.04
CA ALA A 472 -5.90 -8.00 -1.03
C ALA A 472 -6.29 -8.42 -2.46
N GLU A 473 -6.85 -9.62 -2.64
CA GLU A 473 -7.37 -10.05 -3.95
C GLU A 473 -8.62 -9.24 -4.38
N LYS A 474 -9.48 -8.89 -3.44
CA LYS A 474 -10.67 -8.07 -3.73
C LYS A 474 -10.30 -6.64 -4.13
N ALA A 475 -9.38 -6.02 -3.39
CA ALA A 475 -8.96 -4.64 -3.58
C ALA A 475 -7.87 -4.52 -4.66
N GLY A 476 -6.84 -5.35 -4.58
CA GLY A 476 -5.64 -5.27 -5.41
C GLY A 476 -5.76 -5.92 -6.77
N HIS A 477 -6.56 -6.96 -6.90
CA HIS A 477 -6.74 -7.74 -8.12
C HIS A 477 -5.43 -8.30 -8.70
N THR A 478 -5.16 -9.58 -8.46
CA THR A 478 -3.94 -10.23 -8.97
C THR A 478 -3.90 -10.32 -10.50
N ILE A 479 -2.78 -9.92 -11.07
CA ILE A 479 -2.41 -10.08 -12.47
C ILE A 479 -1.31 -11.16 -12.53
N LEU A 480 -1.44 -12.08 -13.50
CA LEU A 480 -0.38 -13.02 -13.87
C LEU A 480 0.03 -12.73 -15.31
N TRP A 481 1.28 -12.37 -15.49
CA TRP A 481 1.85 -12.08 -16.80
C TRP A 481 3.29 -12.60 -16.89
N ASN A 482 3.63 -13.30 -17.95
CA ASN A 482 4.97 -13.87 -18.16
C ASN A 482 5.52 -14.67 -16.96
N GLY A 483 4.66 -15.38 -16.24
CA GLY A 483 5.05 -16.14 -15.06
C GLY A 483 5.17 -15.32 -13.78
N GLN A 484 5.09 -13.99 -13.83
CA GLN A 484 5.17 -13.07 -12.71
C GLN A 484 3.76 -12.71 -12.20
N LYS A 485 3.61 -12.59 -10.89
CA LYS A 485 2.38 -12.15 -10.23
C LYS A 485 2.57 -10.82 -9.50
N HIS A 486 1.56 -9.98 -9.56
CA HIS A 486 1.48 -8.75 -8.76
C HIS A 486 0.03 -8.32 -8.61
N TYR A 487 -0.26 -7.48 -7.63
CA TYR A 487 -1.53 -6.79 -7.58
C TYR A 487 -1.56 -5.65 -8.62
N ALA A 488 -2.70 -5.42 -9.24
CA ALA A 488 -2.88 -4.29 -10.15
C ALA A 488 -2.50 -2.94 -9.51
N LEU A 489 -2.65 -2.84 -8.18
CA LEU A 489 -2.23 -1.68 -7.39
C LEU A 489 -0.70 -1.46 -7.37
N ALA A 490 0.11 -2.49 -7.65
CA ALA A 490 1.57 -2.35 -7.70
C ALA A 490 2.01 -1.33 -8.78
N ASN A 491 1.24 -1.17 -9.83
CA ASN A 491 1.50 -0.14 -10.85
C ASN A 491 1.26 1.29 -10.33
N MET A 492 0.61 1.45 -9.18
CA MET A 492 0.34 2.75 -8.54
C MET A 492 1.25 2.98 -7.34
N ALA A 493 1.58 1.91 -6.63
CA ALA A 493 2.39 1.94 -5.43
C ALA A 493 3.18 0.63 -5.33
N LEU A 494 4.32 0.57 -6.02
CA LEU A 494 5.20 -0.60 -6.02
C LEU A 494 5.67 -0.95 -4.60
N VAL A 495 5.83 0.06 -3.75
CA VAL A 495 6.13 -0.11 -2.32
C VAL A 495 5.09 -0.98 -1.61
N GLY A 496 3.82 -0.88 -1.95
CA GLY A 496 2.76 -1.71 -1.36
C GLY A 496 2.91 -3.20 -1.69
N GLU A 497 3.34 -3.54 -2.90
CA GLU A 497 3.64 -4.93 -3.29
C GLU A 497 4.87 -5.47 -2.54
N ALA A 498 5.91 -4.65 -2.39
CA ALA A 498 7.12 -5.03 -1.65
C ALA A 498 6.82 -5.24 -0.16
N ILE A 499 6.06 -4.33 0.47
CA ILE A 499 5.59 -4.47 1.86
C ILE A 499 4.78 -5.76 2.01
N MET A 500 3.81 -5.99 1.13
CA MET A 500 2.95 -7.17 1.24
C MET A 500 3.75 -8.47 1.12
N LEU A 501 4.75 -8.53 0.23
CA LEU A 501 5.61 -9.70 0.10
C LEU A 501 6.49 -9.91 1.34
N ALA A 502 7.11 -8.85 1.88
CA ALA A 502 7.92 -8.92 3.09
C ALA A 502 7.09 -9.42 4.29
N MET A 503 5.93 -8.81 4.49
CA MET A 503 5.06 -9.13 5.63
C MET A 503 4.40 -10.50 5.49
N ARG A 504 4.05 -10.91 4.28
CA ARG A 504 3.49 -12.23 4.01
C ARG A 504 4.50 -13.37 4.26
N THR A 505 5.79 -13.09 4.15
CA THR A 505 6.88 -14.05 4.35
C THR A 505 7.54 -13.98 5.72
N ASN A 506 7.06 -13.13 6.63
CA ASN A 506 7.60 -12.96 7.99
C ASN A 506 7.16 -14.11 8.93
N TYR A 507 7.61 -15.33 8.66
CA TYR A 507 7.33 -16.49 9.52
C TYR A 507 8.34 -16.59 10.67
N LYS A 508 7.84 -16.92 11.86
CA LYS A 508 8.70 -17.17 13.04
C LYS A 508 9.62 -18.38 12.84
N GLU A 509 9.09 -19.46 12.29
CA GLU A 509 9.81 -20.68 12.00
C GLU A 509 9.92 -20.89 10.50
N CYS A 510 11.13 -20.91 10.00
CA CYS A 510 11.42 -20.97 8.57
C CYS A 510 11.35 -22.40 7.97
N ALA A 511 10.85 -23.40 8.72
CA ALA A 511 10.71 -24.75 8.19
C ALA A 511 9.50 -24.86 7.25
N PRO A 512 9.68 -25.30 5.99
CA PRO A 512 8.58 -25.44 5.03
C PRO A 512 7.44 -26.34 5.53
N HIS A 513 7.73 -27.25 6.46
CA HIS A 513 6.75 -28.19 7.03
C HIS A 513 5.87 -27.58 8.12
N ASN A 514 6.26 -26.41 8.69
CA ASN A 514 5.55 -25.74 9.77
C ASN A 514 4.73 -24.54 9.29
N ILE A 515 4.77 -24.22 7.99
CA ILE A 515 3.96 -23.15 7.44
C ILE A 515 2.49 -23.56 7.51
N LYS A 516 1.79 -23.05 8.50
CA LYS A 516 0.33 -23.15 8.55
C LYS A 516 -0.23 -22.24 7.47
N VAL A 517 -0.58 -22.81 6.34
CA VAL A 517 -1.12 -22.05 5.21
C VAL A 517 -2.57 -21.73 5.45
N TYR A 518 -3.31 -22.60 6.14
CA TYR A 518 -4.70 -22.41 6.64
C TYR A 518 -5.05 -23.39 7.74
#